data_c6c3af566d4a71ebc20da7090faa3a1a
#
_entry.id   c6c3af566d4a71ebc20da7090faa3a1a
#
_cell.length_a   1.000
_cell.length_b   1.000
_cell.length_c   1.000
_cell.angle_alpha   90.00
_cell.angle_beta   90.00
_cell.angle_gamma   90.00
#
_symmetry.space_group_name_H-M   'P 1'
#
loop_
_entity.id
_entity.type
_entity.pdbx_description
1 polymer ?
#
loop_
_entity_poly.entity_id
_entity_poly.type
_entity_poly.pdbx_seq_one_letter_code
_entity_poly.pdbx_strand_id
1 'polypeptide(L)'
;MVHFPTYNPFGRYVAHGYGEELGLRRMFKDSGHLVRPAVVLIAGLGIFLIIRALVIPKAFGQYGHYRPAALAEIRQRPIAYGGQDQCVLCHDDEAKTRAAGKHAHVACEACHGPLAQHANDPAAHVPKLPDVANLCRRCHEKDAAKPPTFPQVVTAEHSGGMTCISCHQPHNPHL
;
A
#
# COMPACT_ATOMS: atom_id res chain seq x y z
N MET A 1 -8.40 -38.78 -70.14
CA MET A 1 -9.75 -39.36 -70.07
C MET A 1 -10.48 -38.73 -68.91
N VAL A 2 -11.47 -37.91 -69.24
CA VAL A 2 -12.25 -37.22 -68.26
C VAL A 2 -13.45 -38.09 -67.93
N HIS A 3 -13.54 -38.59 -66.67
CA HIS A 3 -14.71 -39.32 -66.20
C HIS A 3 -15.82 -38.30 -65.80
N PHE A 4 -16.91 -38.34 -66.61
CA PHE A 4 -18.15 -37.66 -66.27
C PHE A 4 -18.98 -38.50 -65.29
N PRO A 5 -19.60 -37.91 -64.25
CA PRO A 5 -20.45 -38.64 -63.32
C PRO A 5 -21.74 -39.08 -64.03
N THR A 6 -22.13 -40.34 -63.88
CA THR A 6 -23.37 -40.92 -64.41
C THR A 6 -24.56 -40.35 -63.64
N TYR A 7 -25.51 -39.77 -64.41
CA TYR A 7 -26.75 -39.22 -63.91
C TYR A 7 -27.77 -40.35 -63.61
N ASN A 8 -28.26 -40.38 -62.33
CA ASN A 8 -29.32 -41.34 -61.98
C ASN A 8 -30.71 -40.63 -62.06
N PRO A 9 -31.68 -41.14 -62.82
CA PRO A 9 -32.93 -40.47 -63.10
C PRO A 9 -33.94 -40.43 -61.99
N PHE A 10 -33.64 -40.98 -60.77
CA PHE A 10 -34.53 -40.99 -59.64
C PHE A 10 -34.17 -39.99 -58.48
N GLY A 11 -33.33 -39.01 -58.72
CA GLY A 11 -33.19 -37.81 -57.91
C GLY A 11 -32.98 -37.99 -56.42
N ARG A 12 -32.47 -39.14 -55.90
CA ARG A 12 -32.08 -39.32 -54.54
C ARG A 12 -30.58 -39.02 -54.38
N TYR A 13 -30.25 -37.87 -53.88
CA TYR A 13 -28.93 -37.62 -53.39
C TYR A 13 -28.66 -38.58 -52.21
N VAL A 14 -27.82 -39.57 -52.42
CA VAL A 14 -27.25 -40.32 -51.32
C VAL A 14 -26.25 -39.40 -50.65
N ALA A 15 -26.65 -38.78 -49.60
CA ALA A 15 -25.74 -38.07 -48.71
C ALA A 15 -24.74 -39.13 -48.20
N HIS A 16 -23.53 -39.14 -48.78
CA HIS A 16 -22.42 -39.78 -48.11
C HIS A 16 -22.19 -39.04 -46.82
N GLY A 17 -22.64 -39.64 -45.76
CA GLY A 17 -22.27 -39.23 -44.40
C GLY A 17 -20.75 -39.37 -44.29
N TYR A 18 -20.03 -38.29 -44.57
CA TYR A 18 -18.64 -38.15 -44.17
C TYR A 18 -18.66 -38.10 -42.65
N GLY A 19 -18.22 -39.19 -42.05
CA GLY A 19 -18.09 -39.27 -40.61
C GLY A 19 -17.12 -38.20 -40.11
N GLU A 20 -17.66 -37.13 -39.55
CA GLU A 20 -16.92 -36.07 -38.85
C GLU A 20 -16.08 -36.63 -37.68
N GLU A 21 -16.41 -37.80 -37.20
CA GLU A 21 -15.64 -38.50 -36.15
C GLU A 21 -14.23 -38.93 -36.57
N LEU A 22 -13.97 -39.21 -37.83
CA LEU A 22 -12.64 -39.63 -38.28
C LEU A 22 -11.64 -38.46 -38.36
N GLY A 23 -12.10 -37.23 -38.57
CA GLY A 23 -11.29 -36.04 -38.70
C GLY A 23 -10.60 -35.66 -37.36
N LEU A 24 -11.35 -35.62 -36.27
CA LEU A 24 -10.80 -35.29 -34.96
C LEU A 24 -9.79 -36.31 -34.44
N ARG A 25 -10.08 -37.62 -34.58
CA ARG A 25 -9.13 -38.66 -34.12
C ARG A 25 -7.81 -38.67 -34.92
N ARG A 26 -7.80 -38.32 -36.22
CA ARG A 26 -6.59 -38.18 -37.00
C ARG A 26 -5.79 -36.93 -36.59
N MET A 27 -6.43 -35.79 -36.41
CA MET A 27 -5.76 -34.58 -35.97
C MET A 27 -5.02 -34.76 -34.65
N PHE A 28 -5.62 -35.50 -33.66
CA PHE A 28 -4.98 -35.73 -32.39
C PHE A 28 -3.86 -36.79 -32.44
N LYS A 29 -3.84 -37.69 -33.40
CA LYS A 29 -2.81 -38.75 -33.51
C LYS A 29 -1.44 -38.18 -33.87
N ASP A 30 -1.41 -37.19 -34.76
CA ASP A 30 -0.16 -36.56 -35.23
C ASP A 30 0.26 -35.36 -34.38
N SER A 31 -0.66 -34.83 -33.52
CA SER A 31 -0.45 -33.66 -32.70
C SER A 31 -0.12 -33.99 -31.22
N GLY A 32 0.22 -35.24 -30.91
CA GLY A 32 0.49 -35.68 -29.53
C GLY A 32 1.59 -34.88 -28.82
N HIS A 33 2.54 -34.36 -29.58
CA HIS A 33 3.59 -33.47 -29.04
C HIS A 33 3.09 -32.10 -28.67
N LEU A 34 1.97 -31.62 -29.20
CA LEU A 34 1.32 -30.36 -28.86
C LEU A 34 0.27 -30.54 -27.78
N VAL A 35 -0.41 -31.68 -27.74
CA VAL A 35 -1.46 -31.96 -26.74
C VAL A 35 -0.88 -32.01 -25.30
N ARG A 36 0.28 -32.63 -25.12
CA ARG A 36 0.92 -32.72 -23.80
C ARG A 36 1.24 -31.35 -23.19
N PRO A 37 1.97 -30.44 -23.86
CA PRO A 37 2.21 -29.10 -23.31
C PRO A 37 0.92 -28.29 -23.19
N ALA A 38 -0.04 -28.44 -24.10
CA ALA A 38 -1.33 -27.75 -23.97
C ALA A 38 -2.09 -28.17 -22.71
N VAL A 39 -2.13 -29.46 -22.39
CA VAL A 39 -2.74 -29.95 -21.13
C VAL A 39 -2.04 -29.38 -19.90
N VAL A 40 -0.70 -29.35 -19.89
CA VAL A 40 0.08 -28.77 -18.79
C VAL A 40 -0.21 -27.28 -18.63
N LEU A 41 -0.26 -26.52 -19.73
CA LEU A 41 -0.58 -25.09 -19.71
C LEU A 41 -2.01 -24.81 -19.22
N ILE A 42 -2.99 -25.58 -19.70
CA ILE A 42 -4.39 -25.44 -19.28
C ILE A 42 -4.54 -25.80 -17.79
N ALA A 43 -3.90 -26.88 -17.36
CA ALA A 43 -3.90 -27.26 -15.94
C ALA A 43 -3.23 -26.19 -15.07
N GLY A 44 -2.07 -25.68 -15.51
CA GLY A 44 -1.37 -24.59 -14.83
C GLY A 44 -2.20 -23.32 -14.73
N LEU A 45 -2.86 -22.93 -15.83
CA LEU A 45 -3.79 -21.78 -15.83
C LEU A 45 -4.99 -22.02 -14.90
N GLY A 46 -5.57 -23.23 -14.91
CA GLY A 46 -6.66 -23.59 -14.01
C GLY A 46 -6.25 -23.49 -12.54
N ILE A 47 -5.10 -24.04 -12.20
CA ILE A 47 -4.53 -23.95 -10.83
C ILE A 47 -4.29 -22.47 -10.46
N PHE A 48 -3.68 -21.70 -11.36
CA PHE A 48 -3.45 -20.27 -11.14
C PHE A 48 -4.75 -19.51 -10.86
N LEU A 49 -5.80 -19.74 -11.64
CA LEU A 49 -7.10 -19.08 -11.47
C LEU A 49 -7.77 -19.47 -10.14
N ILE A 50 -7.64 -20.74 -9.72
CA ILE A 50 -8.15 -21.21 -8.43
C ILE A 50 -7.40 -20.52 -7.29
N ILE A 51 -6.07 -20.55 -7.31
CA ILE A 51 -5.24 -19.88 -6.29
C ILE A 51 -5.57 -18.39 -6.24
N ARG A 52 -5.65 -17.74 -7.39
CA ARG A 52 -6.04 -16.33 -7.50
C ARG A 52 -7.40 -16.06 -6.85
N ALA A 53 -8.40 -16.89 -7.12
CA ALA A 53 -9.74 -16.73 -6.54
C ALA A 53 -9.77 -16.92 -5.02
N LEU A 54 -8.90 -17.79 -4.48
CA LEU A 54 -8.80 -18.05 -3.04
C LEU A 54 -8.00 -16.96 -2.30
N VAL A 55 -6.96 -16.42 -2.93
CA VAL A 55 -6.03 -15.46 -2.29
C VAL A 55 -6.49 -14.02 -2.42
N ILE A 56 -7.14 -13.64 -3.52
CA ILE A 56 -7.58 -12.27 -3.73
C ILE A 56 -8.85 -11.98 -2.92
N PRO A 57 -8.83 -10.97 -2.01
CA PRO A 57 -10.02 -10.58 -1.27
C PRO A 57 -11.16 -10.12 -2.19
N LYS A 58 -12.41 -10.41 -1.83
CA LYS A 58 -13.60 -10.07 -2.65
C LYS A 58 -13.72 -8.56 -2.94
N ALA A 59 -13.21 -7.72 -2.05
CA ALA A 59 -13.21 -6.27 -2.22
C ALA A 59 -12.06 -5.73 -3.09
N PHE A 60 -11.12 -6.60 -3.53
CA PHE A 60 -9.98 -6.16 -4.33
C PHE A 60 -10.44 -5.59 -5.69
N GLY A 61 -9.94 -4.44 -6.03
CA GLY A 61 -10.29 -3.77 -7.28
C GLY A 61 -11.53 -2.88 -7.22
N GLN A 62 -12.25 -2.82 -6.09
CA GLN A 62 -13.44 -1.96 -5.93
C GLN A 62 -13.14 -0.47 -6.17
N TYR A 63 -11.96 -0.01 -5.76
CA TYR A 63 -11.51 1.38 -5.93
C TYR A 63 -10.14 1.45 -6.64
N GLY A 64 -9.79 0.48 -7.49
CA GLY A 64 -8.50 0.35 -8.14
C GLY A 64 -7.71 -0.86 -7.66
N HIS A 65 -6.42 -0.94 -8.03
CA HIS A 65 -5.57 -2.10 -7.75
C HIS A 65 -5.05 -2.12 -6.31
N TYR A 66 -5.94 -2.05 -5.32
CA TYR A 66 -5.58 -2.15 -3.91
C TYR A 66 -6.70 -2.82 -3.10
N ARG A 67 -6.44 -3.12 -1.83
CA ARG A 67 -7.36 -3.77 -0.90
C ARG A 67 -8.21 -2.73 -0.14
N PRO A 68 -9.44 -2.40 -0.58
CA PRO A 68 -10.24 -1.35 0.04
C PRO A 68 -10.70 -1.69 1.46
N ALA A 69 -10.78 -2.98 1.81
CA ALA A 69 -11.07 -3.42 3.17
C ALA A 69 -10.06 -2.87 4.21
N ALA A 70 -8.83 -2.54 3.79
CA ALA A 70 -7.85 -1.90 4.66
C ALA A 70 -8.32 -0.55 5.24
N LEU A 71 -9.13 0.21 4.49
CA LEU A 71 -9.71 1.46 4.98
C LEU A 71 -10.69 1.22 6.14
N ALA A 72 -11.52 0.19 6.02
CA ALA A 72 -12.45 -0.19 7.09
C ALA A 72 -11.70 -0.70 8.32
N GLU A 73 -10.66 -1.52 8.11
CA GLU A 73 -9.79 -2.01 9.19
C GLU A 73 -9.06 -0.88 9.92
N ILE A 74 -8.57 0.13 9.18
CA ILE A 74 -7.90 1.30 9.78
C ILE A 74 -8.90 2.15 10.56
N ARG A 75 -10.12 2.36 10.04
CA ARG A 75 -11.18 3.12 10.72
C ARG A 75 -11.65 2.46 12.02
N GLN A 76 -11.53 1.15 12.15
CA GLN A 76 -11.90 0.41 13.36
C GLN A 76 -10.82 0.47 14.44
N ARG A 77 -9.61 0.92 14.12
CA ARG A 77 -8.55 1.09 15.12
C ARG A 77 -8.92 2.22 16.08
N PRO A 78 -8.58 2.10 17.37
CA PRO A 78 -8.76 3.19 18.30
C PRO A 78 -7.96 4.41 17.84
N ILE A 79 -8.51 5.60 18.06
CA ILE A 79 -7.84 6.86 17.76
C ILE A 79 -6.61 6.95 18.65
N ALA A 80 -5.43 7.07 18.05
CA ALA A 80 -4.16 7.13 18.74
C ALA A 80 -3.75 8.58 19.11
N TYR A 81 -4.19 9.55 18.31
CA TYR A 81 -3.86 10.97 18.48
C TYR A 81 -4.97 11.69 19.23
N GLY A 82 -4.60 12.46 20.26
CA GLY A 82 -5.53 13.27 21.05
C GLY A 82 -5.97 14.55 20.34
N GLY A 83 -5.08 15.09 19.51
CA GLY A 83 -5.28 16.36 18.84
C GLY A 83 -4.90 17.56 19.68
N GLN A 84 -4.48 18.64 19.00
CA GLN A 84 -3.96 19.85 19.64
C GLN A 84 -4.94 20.49 20.62
N ASP A 85 -6.23 20.52 20.28
CA ASP A 85 -7.26 21.17 21.09
C ASP A 85 -7.40 20.52 22.47
N GLN A 86 -7.20 19.21 22.56
CA GLN A 86 -7.20 18.50 23.85
C GLN A 86 -5.95 18.83 24.69
N CYS A 87 -4.80 18.96 24.03
CA CYS A 87 -3.56 19.30 24.72
C CYS A 87 -3.62 20.69 25.37
N VAL A 88 -4.16 21.68 24.66
CA VAL A 88 -4.24 23.08 25.11
C VAL A 88 -5.14 23.26 26.33
N LEU A 89 -6.09 22.37 26.60
CA LEU A 89 -6.95 22.46 27.79
C LEU A 89 -6.16 22.40 29.10
N CYS A 90 -5.00 21.73 29.10
CA CYS A 90 -4.15 21.60 30.31
C CYS A 90 -2.75 22.20 30.13
N HIS A 91 -2.24 22.29 28.89
CA HIS A 91 -0.90 22.75 28.53
C HIS A 91 -0.95 24.05 27.72
N ASP A 92 -1.72 25.06 28.23
CA ASP A 92 -1.93 26.31 27.50
C ASP A 92 -0.68 27.20 27.44
N ASP A 93 0.18 27.15 28.48
CA ASP A 93 1.44 27.91 28.50
C ASP A 93 2.46 27.37 27.48
N GLU A 94 2.62 26.06 27.36
CA GLU A 94 3.43 25.46 26.33
C GLU A 94 2.89 25.77 24.92
N ALA A 95 1.57 25.75 24.78
CA ALA A 95 0.91 26.07 23.52
C ALA A 95 1.14 27.55 23.12
N LYS A 96 1.05 28.49 24.08
CA LYS A 96 1.36 29.91 23.83
C LYS A 96 2.82 30.11 23.47
N THR A 97 3.74 29.47 24.20
CA THR A 97 5.18 29.54 23.93
C THR A 97 5.50 29.05 22.53
N ARG A 98 4.92 27.92 22.14
CA ARG A 98 5.07 27.35 20.81
C ARG A 98 4.47 28.26 19.71
N ALA A 99 3.29 28.82 19.95
CA ALA A 99 2.61 29.70 19.00
C ALA A 99 3.37 30.99 18.75
N ALA A 100 4.14 31.48 19.71
CA ALA A 100 5.03 32.63 19.56
C ALA A 100 6.32 32.33 18.77
N GLY A 101 6.64 31.04 18.57
CA GLY A 101 7.90 30.61 17.97
C GLY A 101 7.78 30.12 16.53
N LYS A 102 8.91 29.64 15.99
CA LYS A 102 9.00 29.11 14.62
C LYS A 102 8.28 27.78 14.43
N HIS A 103 7.96 27.05 15.51
CA HIS A 103 7.17 25.83 15.50
C HIS A 103 5.66 26.05 15.69
N ALA A 104 5.16 27.27 15.50
CA ALA A 104 3.74 27.61 15.67
C ALA A 104 2.78 26.65 14.95
N HIS A 105 3.16 26.18 13.77
CA HIS A 105 2.36 25.26 12.95
C HIS A 105 2.73 23.77 13.13
N VAL A 106 3.67 23.44 14.00
CA VAL A 106 4.03 22.04 14.30
C VAL A 106 3.12 21.53 15.41
N ALA A 107 2.36 20.46 15.14
CA ALA A 107 1.47 19.87 16.13
C ALA A 107 2.25 19.31 17.34
N CYS A 108 1.66 19.34 18.54
CA CYS A 108 2.27 18.82 19.77
C CYS A 108 2.73 17.36 19.59
N GLU A 109 1.86 16.54 19.03
CA GLU A 109 2.08 15.12 18.81
C GLU A 109 3.10 14.79 17.70
N ALA A 110 3.53 15.78 16.89
CA ALA A 110 4.65 15.59 15.98
C ALA A 110 5.97 15.34 16.73
N CYS A 111 6.09 15.91 17.92
CA CYS A 111 7.23 15.73 18.80
C CYS A 111 6.94 14.72 19.92
N HIS A 112 5.78 14.81 20.56
CA HIS A 112 5.42 13.99 21.72
C HIS A 112 4.83 12.62 21.35
N GLY A 113 4.50 12.37 20.07
CA GLY A 113 3.86 11.13 19.62
C GLY A 113 2.36 11.07 19.93
N PRO A 114 1.71 9.94 19.66
CA PRO A 114 0.27 9.77 19.83
C PRO A 114 -0.11 9.68 21.31
N LEU A 115 -0.91 10.61 21.83
CA LEU A 115 -1.23 10.80 23.25
C LEU A 115 -2.73 10.80 23.56
N ALA A 116 -3.58 10.16 22.74
CA ALA A 116 -5.02 10.10 23.01
C ALA A 116 -5.34 9.49 24.39
N GLN A 117 -4.59 8.48 24.82
CA GLN A 117 -4.80 7.86 26.13
C GLN A 117 -4.48 8.83 27.26
N HIS A 118 -3.38 9.59 27.15
CA HIS A 118 -3.04 10.63 28.12
C HIS A 118 -4.08 11.75 28.15
N ALA A 119 -4.54 12.19 26.99
CA ALA A 119 -5.58 13.23 26.90
C ALA A 119 -6.90 12.80 27.56
N ASN A 120 -7.25 11.52 27.51
CA ASN A 120 -8.45 10.97 28.13
C ASN A 120 -8.29 10.69 29.63
N ASP A 121 -7.13 10.22 30.07
CA ASP A 121 -6.80 9.92 31.46
C ASP A 121 -5.34 10.29 31.74
N PRO A 122 -5.07 11.55 32.06
CA PRO A 122 -3.70 12.05 32.28
C PRO A 122 -2.97 11.38 33.46
N ALA A 123 -3.70 10.94 34.46
CA ALA A 123 -3.11 10.33 35.64
C ALA A 123 -2.66 8.90 35.42
N ALA A 124 -3.46 8.14 34.68
CA ALA A 124 -3.14 6.74 34.38
C ALA A 124 -2.12 6.58 33.25
N HIS A 125 -1.99 7.55 32.34
CA HIS A 125 -1.20 7.45 31.11
C HIS A 125 -0.16 8.57 30.99
N VAL A 126 0.78 8.64 31.92
CA VAL A 126 1.86 9.64 31.88
C VAL A 126 2.82 9.33 30.74
N PRO A 127 2.98 10.24 29.73
CA PRO A 127 3.87 10.01 28.61
C PRO A 127 5.33 10.13 29.02
N LYS A 128 6.18 9.37 28.32
CA LYS A 128 7.64 9.59 28.40
C LYS A 128 8.02 10.82 27.58
N LEU A 129 8.95 11.61 28.10
CA LEU A 129 9.52 12.71 27.32
C LEU A 129 10.25 12.16 26.09
N PRO A 130 10.16 12.85 24.94
CA PRO A 130 10.83 12.42 23.71
C PRO A 130 12.36 12.34 23.88
N ASP A 131 12.97 11.42 23.15
CA ASP A 131 14.44 11.41 22.99
C ASP A 131 14.88 12.58 22.11
N VAL A 132 15.32 13.65 22.75
CA VAL A 132 15.71 14.91 22.11
C VAL A 132 16.88 14.71 21.13
N ALA A 133 17.80 13.78 21.41
CA ALA A 133 18.96 13.55 20.56
C ALA A 133 18.56 13.15 19.14
N ASN A 134 17.49 12.38 19.00
CA ASN A 134 16.99 11.91 17.70
C ASN A 134 15.81 12.72 17.16
N LEU A 135 15.01 13.33 18.07
CA LEU A 135 13.78 14.01 17.70
C LEU A 135 14.02 15.19 16.72
N CYS A 136 14.87 16.12 17.11
CA CYS A 136 15.13 17.34 16.33
C CYS A 136 15.80 16.98 14.98
N ARG A 137 16.69 16.00 14.97
CA ARG A 137 17.43 15.53 13.80
C ARG A 137 16.50 14.96 12.70
N ARG A 138 15.37 14.36 13.04
CA ARG A 138 14.42 13.84 12.03
C ARG A 138 14.05 14.91 11.00
N CYS A 139 13.92 16.15 11.44
CA CYS A 139 13.59 17.26 10.57
C CYS A 139 14.80 18.13 10.22
N HIS A 140 15.71 18.40 11.17
CA HIS A 140 16.76 19.39 11.03
C HIS A 140 18.13 18.85 10.61
N GLU A 141 18.38 17.54 10.60
CA GLU A 141 19.61 16.99 10.02
C GLU A 141 19.63 17.29 8.51
N LYS A 142 20.80 17.69 7.99
CA LYS A 142 21.00 18.03 6.59
C LYS A 142 20.67 16.84 5.68
N ASP A 143 19.80 17.10 4.71
CA ASP A 143 19.36 16.12 3.74
C ASP A 143 19.19 16.79 2.38
N ALA A 144 19.77 16.21 1.34
CA ALA A 144 19.68 16.72 -0.03
C ALA A 144 18.26 16.76 -0.60
N ALA A 145 17.34 15.96 -0.05
CA ALA A 145 15.93 15.93 -0.45
C ALA A 145 15.11 17.08 0.14
N LYS A 146 15.62 17.80 1.14
CA LYS A 146 14.92 18.93 1.77
C LYS A 146 15.17 20.23 1.02
N PRO A 147 14.19 21.15 0.96
CA PRO A 147 14.36 22.44 0.36
C PRO A 147 15.50 23.24 1.03
N PRO A 148 16.30 24.02 0.29
CA PRO A 148 17.37 24.84 0.86
C PRO A 148 16.87 25.90 1.87
N THR A 149 15.61 26.29 1.75
CA THR A 149 14.93 27.24 2.66
C THR A 149 14.53 26.63 4.00
N PHE A 150 14.53 25.30 4.11
CA PHE A 150 14.24 24.59 5.37
C PHE A 150 15.48 24.66 6.27
N PRO A 151 15.36 25.03 7.56
CA PRO A 151 16.51 25.13 8.45
C PRO A 151 17.10 23.74 8.70
N GLN A 152 18.35 23.57 8.30
CA GLN A 152 19.10 22.31 8.38
C GLN A 152 20.48 22.54 8.96
N VAL A 153 20.98 21.57 9.70
CA VAL A 153 22.31 21.58 10.28
C VAL A 153 22.99 20.20 10.08
N VAL A 154 24.30 20.21 10.00
CA VAL A 154 25.11 19.00 10.16
C VAL A 154 25.36 18.85 11.66
N THR A 155 24.64 17.96 12.34
CA THR A 155 24.63 17.85 13.80
C THR A 155 26.03 17.69 14.38
N ALA A 156 26.89 16.89 13.74
CA ALA A 156 28.26 16.66 14.19
C ALA A 156 29.12 17.94 14.24
N GLU A 157 28.85 18.89 13.35
CA GLU A 157 29.60 20.16 13.25
C GLU A 157 28.94 21.26 14.09
N HIS A 158 27.61 21.28 14.14
CA HIS A 158 26.84 22.32 14.79
C HIS A 158 26.85 22.23 16.32
N SER A 159 26.60 21.02 16.85
CA SER A 159 26.32 20.87 18.30
C SER A 159 27.56 20.64 19.15
N GLY A 160 28.71 20.32 18.57
CA GLY A 160 29.91 19.96 19.32
C GLY A 160 29.69 18.81 20.31
N GLY A 161 28.74 17.92 20.05
CA GLY A 161 28.38 16.80 20.92
C GLY A 161 27.36 17.13 22.01
N MET A 162 26.91 18.40 22.12
CA MET A 162 25.85 18.82 23.05
C MET A 162 24.47 18.44 22.53
N THR A 163 23.49 18.33 23.45
CA THR A 163 22.09 18.11 23.07
C THR A 163 21.50 19.41 22.51
N CYS A 164 20.54 19.30 21.60
CA CYS A 164 19.90 20.45 20.97
C CYS A 164 19.27 21.42 22.00
N ILE A 165 18.70 20.87 23.08
CA ILE A 165 18.05 21.65 24.14
C ILE A 165 19.01 22.38 25.06
N SER A 166 20.32 22.15 24.93
CA SER A 166 21.30 22.93 25.66
C SER A 166 21.36 24.39 25.19
N CYS A 167 20.92 24.65 23.97
CA CYS A 167 20.90 25.99 23.37
C CYS A 167 19.49 26.38 22.87
N HIS A 168 18.66 25.43 22.46
CA HIS A 168 17.35 25.68 21.89
C HIS A 168 16.23 25.24 22.82
N GLN A 169 15.29 26.11 23.15
CA GLN A 169 14.09 25.76 23.90
C GLN A 169 13.13 24.93 23.04
N PRO A 170 12.65 23.75 23.50
CA PRO A 170 11.85 22.85 22.67
C PRO A 170 10.59 23.47 22.06
N HIS A 171 9.84 24.27 22.84
CA HIS A 171 8.59 24.88 22.38
C HIS A 171 8.80 26.17 21.61
N ASN A 172 9.93 26.85 21.78
CA ASN A 172 10.32 28.04 21.00
C ASN A 172 11.82 27.98 20.66
N PRO A 173 12.21 27.12 19.69
CA PRO A 173 13.62 26.85 19.40
C PRO A 173 14.27 27.95 18.55
N HIS A 174 14.46 29.11 19.12
CA HIS A 174 15.27 30.18 18.54
C HIS A 174 16.50 30.45 19.45
N LEU A 175 17.50 31.08 18.91
CA LEU A 175 18.64 31.60 19.64
C LEU A 175 18.34 33.00 20.17
#